data_9fd3836d18324d142f523fc75723b2a7
#
_entry.id   9fd3836d18324d142f523fc75723b2a7
#
_cell.length_a   1.000
_cell.length_b   1.000
_cell.length_c   1.000
_cell.angle_alpha   90.00
_cell.angle_beta   90.00
_cell.angle_gamma   90.00
#
_symmetry.space_group_name_H-M   'P 1'
#
loop_
_entity.id
_entity.type
_entity.pdbx_description
1 polymer ?
#
loop_
_entity_poly.entity_id
_entity_poly.type
_entity_poly.pdbx_seq_one_letter_code
_entity_poly.pdbx_strand_id
1 'polypeptide(L)'
;MLITIILFSITSIISFICISSYTFLYYKKLHSLGSKSIVVLSTFNDIIKEYKIKIIISKYSVLSYNLLNNTVTIPEKLYNGDMDIRNAFFLMHELRHYYDLNQNNVIKNKIYIMLLTINRLLVIPLIFTLTIIALVTNSYNFGLFLTPYFFFITIIRLVLGPIQEEKASKFAINILTEVLENLTERKYIRRLSIANTIVQLSLTLMILVSVITLIMLQLNNY
;
A
#
# COMPACT_ATOMS: atom_id res chain seq x y z
N MET A 1 -25.60 -12.22 -13.85
CA MET A 1 -25.65 -10.77 -13.64
C MET A 1 -25.99 -10.36 -12.20
N LEU A 2 -27.16 -10.72 -11.64
CA LEU A 2 -27.53 -10.33 -10.28
C LEU A 2 -26.47 -10.69 -9.22
N ILE A 3 -25.95 -11.91 -9.26
CA ILE A 3 -24.92 -12.40 -8.32
C ILE A 3 -23.64 -11.55 -8.41
N THR A 4 -23.19 -11.19 -9.61
CA THR A 4 -21.98 -10.38 -9.81
C THR A 4 -22.15 -8.96 -9.29
N ILE A 5 -23.33 -8.35 -9.48
CA ILE A 5 -23.68 -7.04 -8.93
C ILE A 5 -23.67 -7.09 -7.39
N ILE A 6 -24.29 -8.11 -6.81
CA ILE A 6 -24.32 -8.30 -5.35
C ILE A 6 -22.90 -8.46 -4.79
N LEU A 7 -22.07 -9.32 -5.40
CA LEU A 7 -20.70 -9.53 -4.96
C LEU A 7 -19.85 -8.25 -5.06
N PHE A 8 -19.98 -7.52 -6.17
CA PHE A 8 -19.28 -6.25 -6.35
C PHE A 8 -19.71 -5.20 -5.31
N SER A 9 -21.02 -5.12 -5.04
CA SER A 9 -21.55 -4.19 -4.03
C SER A 9 -21.07 -4.55 -2.63
N ILE A 10 -21.12 -5.82 -2.24
CA ILE A 10 -20.65 -6.29 -0.92
C ILE A 10 -19.15 -6.01 -0.75
N THR A 11 -18.33 -6.35 -1.73
CA THR A 11 -16.88 -6.12 -1.65
C THR A 11 -16.53 -4.64 -1.62
N SER A 12 -17.28 -3.79 -2.32
CA SER A 12 -17.12 -2.33 -2.28
C SER A 12 -17.45 -1.77 -0.88
N ILE A 13 -18.54 -2.23 -0.26
CA ILE A 13 -18.93 -1.84 1.10
C ILE A 13 -17.87 -2.29 2.12
N ILE A 14 -17.39 -3.54 2.03
CA ILE A 14 -16.33 -4.05 2.91
C ILE A 14 -15.06 -3.21 2.76
N SER A 15 -14.64 -2.93 1.51
CA SER A 15 -13.46 -2.09 1.26
C SER A 15 -13.61 -0.68 1.82
N PHE A 16 -14.79 -0.09 1.67
CA PHE A 16 -15.10 1.23 2.25
C PHE A 16 -15.01 1.22 3.78
N ILE A 17 -15.56 0.20 4.45
CA ILE A 17 -15.48 0.05 5.90
C ILE A 17 -14.02 -0.13 6.35
N CYS A 18 -13.23 -0.94 5.65
CA CYS A 18 -11.81 -1.16 5.96
C CYS A 18 -10.99 0.13 5.81
N ILE A 19 -11.20 0.88 4.72
CA ILE A 19 -10.53 2.16 4.47
C ILE A 19 -10.93 3.18 5.55
N SER A 20 -12.22 3.28 5.88
CA SER A 20 -12.72 4.20 6.91
C SER A 20 -12.13 3.87 8.28
N SER A 21 -12.08 2.59 8.64
CA SER A 21 -11.47 2.13 9.90
C SER A 21 -9.97 2.44 9.95
N TYR A 22 -9.25 2.21 8.85
CA TYR A 22 -7.84 2.57 8.73
C TYR A 22 -7.64 4.08 8.86
N THR A 23 -8.45 4.87 8.16
CA THR A 23 -8.40 6.34 8.21
C THR A 23 -8.64 6.83 9.63
N PHE A 24 -9.63 6.28 10.33
CA PHE A 24 -9.90 6.60 11.74
C PHE A 24 -8.69 6.29 12.63
N LEU A 25 -8.08 5.12 12.50
CA LEU A 25 -6.85 4.78 13.24
C LEU A 25 -5.70 5.70 12.88
N TYR A 26 -5.55 6.05 11.61
CA TYR A 26 -4.51 6.93 11.11
C TYR A 26 -4.64 8.35 11.68
N TYR A 27 -5.85 8.90 11.74
CA TYR A 27 -6.09 10.26 12.25
C TYR A 27 -6.31 10.32 13.77
N LYS A 28 -6.34 9.18 14.45
CA LYS A 28 -6.43 9.18 15.91
C LYS A 28 -5.24 9.94 16.49
N LYS A 29 -5.54 10.99 17.27
CA LYS A 29 -4.53 11.85 17.90
C LYS A 29 -3.61 11.00 18.77
N LEU A 30 -2.34 10.94 18.43
CA LEU A 30 -1.33 10.20 19.14
C LEU A 30 -0.36 11.13 19.82
N HIS A 31 0.22 10.60 20.87
CA HIS A 31 1.26 11.29 21.60
C HIS A 31 2.51 11.49 20.74
N SER A 32 3.07 12.69 20.79
CA SER A 32 4.39 12.96 20.25
C SER A 32 5.42 12.01 20.88
N LEU A 33 6.39 11.55 20.08
CA LEU A 33 7.51 10.75 20.58
C LEU A 33 8.40 11.54 21.55
N GLY A 34 8.33 12.86 21.55
CA GLY A 34 9.18 13.71 22.39
C GLY A 34 10.66 13.42 22.16
N SER A 35 11.43 13.24 23.24
CA SER A 35 12.86 12.92 23.17
C SER A 35 13.19 11.61 22.43
N LYS A 36 12.23 10.66 22.35
CA LYS A 36 12.42 9.40 21.61
C LYS A 36 12.47 9.60 20.09
N SER A 37 12.00 10.75 19.60
CA SER A 37 12.10 11.10 18.17
C SER A 37 13.55 11.17 17.71
N ILE A 38 14.47 11.57 18.58
CA ILE A 38 15.91 11.64 18.30
C ILE A 38 16.48 10.25 18.03
N VAL A 39 16.09 9.24 18.81
CA VAL A 39 16.54 7.85 18.63
C VAL A 39 16.02 7.28 17.33
N VAL A 40 14.75 7.53 16.99
CA VAL A 40 14.16 7.10 15.72
C VAL A 40 14.87 7.77 14.53
N LEU A 41 15.16 9.07 14.64
CA LEU A 41 15.88 9.82 13.60
C LEU A 41 17.33 9.37 13.44
N SER A 42 18.03 9.04 14.54
CA SER A 42 19.40 8.50 14.46
C SER A 42 19.41 7.15 13.76
N THR A 43 18.53 6.21 14.13
CA THR A 43 18.39 4.92 13.48
C THR A 43 18.04 5.09 11.99
N PHE A 44 17.16 6.02 11.67
CA PHE A 44 16.80 6.37 10.30
C PHE A 44 18.02 6.89 9.52
N ASN A 45 18.79 7.82 10.10
CA ASN A 45 19.97 8.39 9.46
C ASN A 45 21.07 7.34 9.22
N ASP A 46 21.22 6.38 10.12
CA ASP A 46 22.17 5.27 9.96
C ASP A 46 21.77 4.36 8.81
N ILE A 47 20.49 3.99 8.70
CA ILE A 47 19.95 3.24 7.58
C ILE A 47 20.12 4.00 6.27
N ILE A 48 19.87 5.31 6.27
CA ILE A 48 20.05 6.16 5.09
C ILE A 48 21.49 6.18 4.60
N LYS A 49 22.44 6.33 5.50
CA LYS A 49 23.87 6.35 5.17
C LYS A 49 24.33 4.99 4.66
N GLU A 50 23.93 3.91 5.32
CA GLU A 50 24.28 2.55 4.96
C GLU A 50 23.80 2.20 3.54
N TYR A 51 22.56 2.57 3.21
CA TYR A 51 21.93 2.22 1.91
C TYR A 51 22.02 3.31 0.86
N LYS A 52 22.70 4.44 1.13
CA LYS A 52 22.86 5.58 0.20
C LYS A 52 21.52 6.07 -0.36
N ILE A 53 20.52 6.17 0.52
CA ILE A 53 19.17 6.60 0.13
C ILE A 53 19.16 8.10 -0.18
N LYS A 54 18.55 8.49 -1.28
CA LYS A 54 18.31 9.90 -1.58
C LYS A 54 17.06 10.37 -0.84
N ILE A 55 17.22 11.38 -0.01
CA ILE A 55 16.11 12.03 0.70
C ILE A 55 15.71 13.30 -0.03
N ILE A 56 14.41 13.50 -0.15
CA ILE A 56 13.81 14.76 -0.58
C ILE A 56 12.98 15.28 0.59
N ILE A 57 13.34 16.45 1.09
CA ILE A 57 12.54 17.13 2.11
C ILE A 57 11.50 17.99 1.40
N SER A 58 10.24 17.83 1.74
CA SER A 58 9.14 18.59 1.12
C SER A 58 8.23 19.21 2.16
N LYS A 59 7.91 20.49 1.95
CA LYS A 59 7.06 21.26 2.85
C LYS A 59 5.61 20.75 2.91
N TYR A 60 5.11 20.15 1.82
CA TYR A 60 3.70 19.78 1.66
C TYR A 60 3.46 18.30 1.38
N SER A 61 4.50 17.46 1.36
CA SER A 61 4.33 16.07 0.98
C SER A 61 4.00 15.19 2.17
N VAL A 62 3.28 14.14 1.85
CA VAL A 62 3.14 12.97 2.72
C VAL A 62 4.43 12.16 2.61
N LEU A 63 4.82 11.52 3.72
CA LEU A 63 5.89 10.53 3.71
C LEU A 63 5.61 9.50 2.63
N SER A 64 6.52 9.34 1.69
CA SER A 64 6.36 8.39 0.59
C SER A 64 7.70 7.96 0.01
N TYR A 65 7.74 6.73 -0.45
CA TYR A 65 8.83 6.23 -1.26
C TYR A 65 8.49 6.35 -2.75
N ASN A 66 9.34 7.07 -3.49
CA ASN A 66 9.22 7.17 -4.94
C ASN A 66 10.09 6.09 -5.60
N LEU A 67 9.42 5.08 -6.10
CA LEU A 67 10.02 3.93 -6.74
C LEU A 67 10.81 4.26 -8.02
N LEU A 68 10.37 5.25 -8.79
CA LEU A 68 10.99 5.60 -10.06
C LEU A 68 12.34 6.30 -9.87
N ASN A 69 12.41 7.21 -8.91
CA ASN A 69 13.59 8.03 -8.67
C ASN A 69 14.48 7.50 -7.55
N ASN A 70 14.07 6.41 -6.92
CA ASN A 70 14.76 5.81 -5.77
C ASN A 70 14.98 6.83 -4.64
N THR A 71 13.93 7.56 -4.31
CA THR A 71 13.96 8.64 -3.31
C THR A 71 12.89 8.42 -2.25
N VAL A 72 13.24 8.72 -1.00
CA VAL A 72 12.28 8.82 0.11
C VAL A 72 11.94 10.29 0.30
N THR A 73 10.68 10.64 0.17
CA THR A 73 10.20 12.00 0.45
C THR A 73 9.74 12.09 1.90
N ILE A 74 10.31 13.02 2.64
CA ILE A 74 10.03 13.24 4.06
C ILE A 74 9.44 14.63 4.23
N PRO A 75 8.31 14.77 4.93
CA PRO A 75 7.80 16.07 5.32
C PRO A 75 8.81 16.81 6.20
N GLU A 76 8.99 18.11 5.95
CA GLU A 76 9.94 18.96 6.69
C GLU A 76 9.73 18.92 8.22
N LYS A 77 8.46 18.89 8.66
CA LYS A 77 8.12 18.76 10.08
C LYS A 77 8.70 17.50 10.73
N LEU A 78 8.66 16.38 10.00
CA LEU A 78 9.21 15.11 10.50
C LEU A 78 10.74 15.15 10.56
N TYR A 79 11.36 15.77 9.58
CA TYR A 79 12.80 15.90 9.52
C TYR A 79 13.34 16.81 10.64
N ASN A 80 12.58 17.83 11.02
CA ASN A 80 12.94 18.77 12.10
C ASN A 80 12.61 18.25 13.51
N GLY A 81 12.20 16.98 13.67
CA GLY A 81 12.04 16.32 14.96
C GLY A 81 10.64 16.33 15.55
N ASP A 82 9.63 16.85 14.83
CA ASP A 82 8.23 16.78 15.26
C ASP A 82 7.59 15.47 14.76
N MET A 83 8.10 14.34 15.27
CA MET A 83 7.69 13.01 14.86
C MET A 83 6.71 12.41 15.87
N ASP A 84 5.56 11.98 15.39
CA ASP A 84 4.66 11.13 16.15
C ASP A 84 4.92 9.64 15.85
N ILE A 85 4.37 8.75 16.70
CA ILE A 85 4.57 7.30 16.59
C ILE A 85 4.10 6.75 15.24
N ARG A 86 3.02 7.30 14.68
CA ARG A 86 2.47 6.90 13.39
C ARG A 86 3.44 7.23 12.27
N ASN A 87 3.96 8.45 12.27
CA ASN A 87 4.93 8.90 11.26
C ASN A 87 6.23 8.11 11.35
N ALA A 88 6.69 7.78 12.56
CA ALA A 88 7.83 6.91 12.78
C ALA A 88 7.58 5.50 12.19
N PHE A 89 6.39 4.94 12.41
CA PHE A 89 6.01 3.65 11.84
C PHE A 89 6.06 3.67 10.31
N PHE A 90 5.42 4.65 9.66
CA PHE A 90 5.43 4.74 8.21
C PHE A 90 6.82 5.02 7.64
N LEU A 91 7.63 5.83 8.32
CA LEU A 91 9.00 6.07 7.91
C LEU A 91 9.81 4.78 7.84
N MET A 92 9.77 3.96 8.89
CA MET A 92 10.48 2.68 8.91
C MET A 92 9.88 1.66 7.94
N HIS A 93 8.57 1.69 7.74
CA HIS A 93 7.87 0.86 6.77
C HIS A 93 8.32 1.15 5.32
N GLU A 94 8.36 2.42 4.93
CA GLU A 94 8.81 2.85 3.60
C GLU A 94 10.29 2.58 3.37
N LEU A 95 11.13 2.72 4.41
CA LEU A 95 12.54 2.35 4.35
C LEU A 95 12.74 0.88 4.04
N ARG A 96 11.89 0.00 4.55
CA ARG A 96 11.97 -1.43 4.25
C ARG A 96 11.67 -1.72 2.80
N HIS A 97 10.68 -1.09 2.22
CA HIS A 97 10.41 -1.22 0.78
C HIS A 97 11.63 -0.78 -0.05
N TYR A 98 12.26 0.34 0.34
CA TYR A 98 13.49 0.78 -0.29
C TYR A 98 14.61 -0.27 -0.20
N TYR A 99 14.84 -0.81 0.99
CA TYR A 99 15.86 -1.82 1.24
C TYR A 99 15.68 -3.06 0.38
N ASP A 100 14.49 -3.66 0.39
CA ASP A 100 14.18 -4.88 -0.37
C ASP A 100 14.38 -4.68 -1.89
N LEU A 101 14.18 -3.47 -2.38
CA LEU A 101 14.33 -3.16 -3.79
C LEU A 101 15.79 -2.93 -4.22
N ASN A 102 16.66 -2.52 -3.31
CA ASN A 102 18.06 -2.22 -3.63
C ASN A 102 19.03 -3.37 -3.36
N GLN A 103 18.66 -4.34 -2.53
CA GLN A 103 19.57 -5.45 -2.19
C GLN A 103 19.70 -6.55 -3.24
N ASN A 104 18.68 -6.77 -4.08
CA ASN A 104 18.67 -7.90 -5.01
C ASN A 104 18.44 -7.45 -6.45
N ASN A 105 19.43 -7.67 -7.30
CA ASN A 105 19.30 -7.57 -8.75
C ASN A 105 18.55 -6.33 -9.27
N VAL A 106 19.21 -5.18 -9.25
CA VAL A 106 18.64 -3.83 -9.51
C VAL A 106 17.78 -3.75 -10.78
N ILE A 107 18.11 -4.51 -11.84
CA ILE A 107 17.37 -4.51 -13.11
C ILE A 107 16.01 -5.21 -12.92
N LYS A 108 16.00 -6.38 -12.29
CA LYS A 108 14.77 -7.16 -12.04
C LYS A 108 13.81 -6.37 -11.14
N ASN A 109 14.35 -5.68 -10.16
CA ASN A 109 13.57 -4.84 -9.26
C ASN A 109 13.01 -3.60 -9.96
N LYS A 110 13.77 -2.94 -10.85
CA LYS A 110 13.27 -1.80 -11.64
C LYS A 110 12.12 -2.21 -12.55
N ILE A 111 12.21 -3.34 -13.24
CA ILE A 111 11.12 -3.86 -14.07
C ILE A 111 9.89 -4.16 -13.22
N TYR A 112 10.06 -4.83 -12.09
CA TYR A 112 8.96 -5.12 -11.16
C TYR A 112 8.29 -3.83 -10.65
N ILE A 113 9.06 -2.82 -10.27
CA ILE A 113 8.58 -1.52 -9.84
C ILE A 113 7.79 -0.82 -10.95
N MET A 114 8.33 -0.81 -12.17
CA MET A 114 7.66 -0.21 -13.31
C MET A 114 6.30 -0.89 -13.56
N LEU A 115 6.26 -2.21 -13.51
CA LEU A 115 5.01 -2.98 -13.63
C LEU A 115 4.01 -2.66 -12.51
N LEU A 116 4.46 -2.57 -11.25
CA LEU A 116 3.61 -2.17 -10.14
C LEU A 116 3.06 -0.75 -10.29
N THR A 117 3.88 0.18 -10.76
CA THR A 117 3.49 1.57 -10.97
C THR A 117 2.46 1.68 -12.09
N ILE A 118 2.70 1.04 -13.23
CA ILE A 118 1.74 0.97 -14.35
C ILE A 118 0.44 0.33 -13.88
N ASN A 119 0.51 -0.76 -13.14
CA ASN A 119 -0.66 -1.42 -12.61
C ASN A 119 -1.46 -0.49 -11.68
N ARG A 120 -0.81 0.20 -10.77
CA ARG A 120 -1.48 1.10 -9.82
C ARG A 120 -2.11 2.32 -10.50
N LEU A 121 -1.41 2.93 -11.46
CA LEU A 121 -1.82 4.21 -12.05
C LEU A 121 -2.78 4.04 -13.24
N LEU A 122 -2.67 2.96 -14.00
CA LEU A 122 -3.44 2.75 -15.22
C LEU A 122 -4.38 1.55 -15.13
N VAL A 123 -3.85 0.39 -14.75
CA VAL A 123 -4.61 -0.87 -14.84
C VAL A 123 -5.75 -0.91 -13.83
N ILE A 124 -5.52 -0.51 -12.58
CA ILE A 124 -6.57 -0.54 -11.54
C ILE A 124 -7.72 0.42 -11.86
N PRO A 125 -7.49 1.71 -12.17
CA PRO A 125 -8.56 2.61 -12.60
C PRO A 125 -9.30 2.10 -13.83
N LEU A 126 -8.56 1.53 -14.81
CA LEU A 126 -9.15 0.98 -16.02
C LEU A 126 -10.09 -0.20 -15.72
N ILE A 127 -9.67 -1.15 -14.87
CA ILE A 127 -10.51 -2.29 -14.44
C ILE A 127 -11.81 -1.78 -13.82
N PHE A 128 -11.76 -0.84 -12.90
CA PHE A 128 -12.97 -0.30 -12.26
C PHE A 128 -13.87 0.42 -13.26
N THR A 129 -13.31 1.26 -14.12
CA THR A 129 -14.07 1.97 -15.16
C THR A 129 -14.77 0.99 -16.11
N LEU A 130 -14.03 0.01 -16.61
CA LEU A 130 -14.60 -1.02 -17.50
C LEU A 130 -15.66 -1.86 -16.78
N THR A 131 -15.47 -2.19 -15.52
CA THR A 131 -16.48 -2.94 -14.74
C THR A 131 -17.75 -2.14 -14.57
N ILE A 132 -17.68 -0.85 -14.26
CA ILE A 132 -18.85 0.02 -14.14
C ILE A 132 -19.57 0.13 -15.50
N ILE A 133 -18.84 0.41 -16.58
CA ILE A 133 -19.41 0.49 -17.92
C ILE A 133 -20.09 -0.83 -18.29
N ALA A 134 -19.43 -1.95 -18.11
CA ALA A 134 -19.94 -3.26 -18.43
C ALA A 134 -21.21 -3.63 -17.63
N LEU A 135 -21.29 -3.24 -16.35
CA LEU A 135 -22.47 -3.44 -15.53
C LEU A 135 -23.65 -2.56 -15.98
N VAL A 136 -23.38 -1.30 -16.38
CA VAL A 136 -24.42 -0.38 -16.85
C VAL A 136 -24.94 -0.78 -18.22
N THR A 137 -24.06 -1.16 -19.15
CA THR A 137 -24.42 -1.52 -20.53
C THR A 137 -24.83 -2.99 -20.67
N ASN A 138 -24.63 -3.79 -19.62
CA ASN A 138 -24.81 -5.24 -19.62
C ASN A 138 -24.04 -5.95 -20.76
N SER A 139 -22.92 -5.36 -21.18
CA SER A 139 -22.07 -5.89 -22.25
C SER A 139 -20.60 -5.63 -21.98
N TYR A 140 -19.74 -6.57 -22.40
CA TYR A 140 -18.30 -6.40 -22.33
C TYR A 140 -17.63 -7.05 -23.56
N ASN A 141 -17.30 -6.22 -24.54
CA ASN A 141 -16.75 -6.68 -25.82
C ASN A 141 -15.21 -6.52 -25.92
N PHE A 142 -14.58 -5.87 -24.95
CA PHE A 142 -13.12 -5.61 -24.95
C PHE A 142 -12.27 -6.81 -24.51
N GLY A 143 -12.84 -8.01 -24.38
CA GLY A 143 -12.40 -8.94 -23.39
C GLY A 143 -11.28 -9.92 -23.72
N LEU A 144 -11.12 -10.36 -24.95
CA LEU A 144 -10.26 -11.54 -25.23
C LEU A 144 -8.79 -11.35 -24.80
N PHE A 145 -8.25 -10.14 -24.88
CA PHE A 145 -6.83 -9.89 -24.58
C PHE A 145 -6.61 -9.20 -23.23
N LEU A 146 -7.50 -8.30 -22.82
CA LEU A 146 -7.32 -7.53 -21.58
C LEU A 146 -7.68 -8.31 -20.32
N THR A 147 -8.72 -9.15 -20.39
CA THR A 147 -9.21 -9.87 -19.22
C THR A 147 -8.20 -10.88 -18.65
N PRO A 148 -7.52 -11.74 -19.47
CA PRO A 148 -6.46 -12.62 -18.97
C PRO A 148 -5.30 -11.84 -18.37
N TYR A 149 -4.93 -10.70 -18.96
CA TYR A 149 -3.89 -9.84 -18.43
C TYR A 149 -4.28 -9.26 -17.07
N PHE A 150 -5.50 -8.75 -16.92
CA PHE A 150 -6.01 -8.25 -15.65
C PHE A 150 -6.05 -9.34 -14.57
N PHE A 151 -6.50 -10.54 -14.94
CA PHE A 151 -6.52 -11.68 -14.03
C PHE A 151 -5.13 -12.05 -13.54
N PHE A 152 -4.17 -12.18 -14.43
CA PHE A 152 -2.80 -12.53 -14.10
C PHE A 152 -2.15 -11.48 -13.17
N ILE A 153 -2.27 -10.20 -13.49
CA ILE A 153 -1.74 -9.12 -12.64
C ILE A 153 -2.42 -9.10 -11.27
N THR A 154 -3.72 -9.37 -11.22
CA THR A 154 -4.45 -9.40 -9.95
C THR A 154 -3.97 -10.54 -9.06
N ILE A 155 -3.71 -11.72 -9.61
CA ILE A 155 -3.14 -12.86 -8.88
C ILE A 155 -1.75 -12.53 -8.34
N ILE A 156 -0.88 -11.95 -9.17
CA ILE A 156 0.46 -11.52 -8.71
C ILE A 156 0.33 -10.56 -7.53
N ARG A 157 -0.55 -9.58 -7.64
CA ARG A 157 -0.79 -8.60 -6.57
C ARG A 157 -1.36 -9.22 -5.30
N LEU A 158 -2.29 -10.18 -5.45
CA LEU A 158 -2.90 -10.89 -4.32
C LEU A 158 -1.85 -11.65 -3.50
N VAL A 159 -0.87 -12.23 -4.16
CA VAL A 159 0.16 -13.04 -3.52
C VAL A 159 1.30 -12.18 -2.99
N LEU A 160 1.87 -11.31 -3.83
CA LEU A 160 3.09 -10.58 -3.48
C LEU A 160 2.83 -9.33 -2.65
N GLY A 161 1.72 -8.62 -2.87
CA GLY A 161 1.42 -7.38 -2.17
C GLY A 161 1.36 -7.54 -0.65
N PRO A 162 0.51 -8.43 -0.10
CA PRO A 162 0.43 -8.64 1.35
C PRO A 162 1.74 -9.10 1.99
N ILE A 163 2.51 -9.94 1.29
CA ILE A 163 3.80 -10.43 1.80
C ILE A 163 4.80 -9.27 1.96
N GLN A 164 4.85 -8.37 1.00
CA GLN A 164 5.77 -7.22 1.05
C GLN A 164 5.33 -6.22 2.12
N GLU A 165 4.04 -5.92 2.20
CA GLU A 165 3.48 -5.03 3.22
C GLU A 165 3.67 -5.57 4.64
N GLU A 166 3.51 -6.89 4.81
CA GLU A 166 3.74 -7.55 6.09
C GLU A 166 5.22 -7.49 6.51
N LYS A 167 6.15 -7.72 5.59
CA LYS A 167 7.59 -7.61 5.84
C LYS A 167 7.96 -6.19 6.25
N ALA A 168 7.47 -5.18 5.52
CA ALA A 168 7.74 -3.78 5.84
C ALA A 168 7.16 -3.38 7.20
N SER A 169 5.94 -3.82 7.51
CA SER A 169 5.29 -3.58 8.79
C SER A 169 6.01 -4.27 9.95
N LYS A 170 6.45 -5.53 9.79
CA LYS A 170 7.23 -6.25 10.80
C LYS A 170 8.56 -5.56 11.09
N PHE A 171 9.25 -5.10 10.07
CA PHE A 171 10.48 -4.35 10.21
C PHE A 171 10.27 -3.08 11.03
N ALA A 172 9.26 -2.27 10.69
CA ALA A 172 8.93 -1.06 11.42
C ALA A 172 8.56 -1.34 12.89
N ILE A 173 7.77 -2.40 13.15
CA ILE A 173 7.40 -2.80 14.51
C ILE A 173 8.63 -3.20 15.31
N ASN A 174 9.54 -3.98 14.74
CA ASN A 174 10.74 -4.45 15.46
C ASN A 174 11.60 -3.27 15.90
N ILE A 175 11.93 -2.35 15.00
CA ILE A 175 12.73 -1.17 15.34
C ILE A 175 12.01 -0.31 16.39
N LEU A 176 10.73 -0.04 16.21
CA LEU A 176 10.01 0.84 17.14
C LEU A 176 9.72 0.20 18.49
N THR A 177 9.62 -1.13 18.59
CA THR A 177 9.47 -1.79 19.89
C THR A 177 10.71 -1.67 20.78
N GLU A 178 11.88 -1.47 20.22
CA GLU A 178 13.11 -1.21 20.98
C GLU A 178 13.10 0.20 21.58
N VAL A 179 12.48 1.16 20.89
CA VAL A 179 12.41 2.56 21.32
C VAL A 179 11.22 2.85 22.23
N LEU A 180 10.09 2.16 21.99
CA LEU A 180 8.84 2.39 22.71
C LEU A 180 8.75 1.53 23.96
N GLU A 181 8.73 2.18 25.13
CA GLU A 181 8.58 1.51 26.42
C GLU A 181 7.10 1.25 26.76
N ASN A 182 6.19 2.12 26.29
CA ASN A 182 4.79 2.09 26.65
C ASN A 182 4.04 0.99 25.91
N LEU A 183 3.38 0.09 26.66
CA LEU A 183 2.56 -1.00 26.11
C LEU A 183 1.43 -0.51 25.22
N THR A 184 0.85 0.66 25.53
CA THR A 184 -0.26 1.24 24.74
C THR A 184 0.23 1.66 23.36
N GLU A 185 1.42 2.25 23.26
CA GLU A 185 2.07 2.66 22.00
C GLU A 185 2.39 1.45 21.14
N ARG A 186 2.95 0.40 21.72
CA ARG A 186 3.23 -0.87 21.03
C ARG A 186 1.95 -1.53 20.49
N LYS A 187 0.88 -1.55 21.28
CA LYS A 187 -0.43 -2.05 20.85
C LYS A 187 -1.01 -1.23 19.68
N TYR A 188 -0.81 0.09 19.74
CA TYR A 188 -1.28 0.96 18.65
C TYR A 188 -0.58 0.67 17.32
N ILE A 189 0.75 0.57 17.31
CA ILE A 189 1.52 0.26 16.10
C ILE A 189 1.09 -1.09 15.51
N ARG A 190 0.91 -2.11 16.34
CA ARG A 190 0.41 -3.41 15.89
C ARG A 190 -0.97 -3.31 15.24
N ARG A 191 -1.89 -2.53 15.83
CA ARG A 191 -3.22 -2.30 15.25
C ARG A 191 -3.14 -1.55 13.92
N LEU A 192 -2.29 -0.56 13.82
CA LEU A 192 -2.06 0.19 12.57
C LEU A 192 -1.52 -0.72 11.46
N SER A 193 -0.55 -1.58 11.79
CA SER A 193 -0.02 -2.59 10.86
C SER A 193 -1.09 -3.54 10.36
N ILE A 194 -1.89 -4.11 11.27
CA ILE A 194 -2.98 -5.03 10.91
C ILE A 194 -4.01 -4.31 10.04
N ALA A 195 -4.40 -3.09 10.40
CA ALA A 195 -5.36 -2.31 9.62
C ALA A 195 -4.84 -1.99 8.21
N ASN A 196 -3.55 -1.67 8.05
CA ASN A 196 -2.93 -1.47 6.73
C ASN A 196 -3.01 -2.75 5.88
N THR A 197 -2.66 -3.90 6.45
CA THR A 197 -2.75 -5.20 5.75
C THR A 197 -4.19 -5.51 5.33
N ILE A 198 -5.17 -5.29 6.20
CA ILE A 198 -6.59 -5.52 5.90
C ILE A 198 -7.06 -4.62 4.75
N VAL A 199 -6.66 -3.34 4.73
CA VAL A 199 -7.00 -2.41 3.63
C VAL A 199 -6.43 -2.93 2.31
N GLN A 200 -5.17 -3.35 2.29
CA GLN A 200 -4.54 -3.88 1.08
C GLN A 200 -5.25 -5.15 0.57
N LEU A 201 -5.60 -6.06 1.47
CA LEU A 201 -6.35 -7.28 1.13
C LEU A 201 -7.75 -6.95 0.60
N SER A 202 -8.48 -6.03 1.24
CA SER A 202 -9.83 -5.65 0.81
C SER A 202 -9.84 -5.00 -0.57
N LEU A 203 -8.88 -4.11 -0.84
CA LEU A 203 -8.72 -3.51 -2.18
C LEU A 203 -8.37 -4.55 -3.23
N THR A 204 -7.49 -5.49 -2.91
CA THR A 204 -7.12 -6.56 -3.85
C THR A 204 -8.30 -7.49 -4.13
N LEU A 205 -9.11 -7.80 -3.10
CA LEU A 205 -10.34 -8.58 -3.27
C LEU A 205 -11.35 -7.86 -4.17
N MET A 206 -11.52 -6.55 -4.00
CA MET A 206 -12.40 -5.75 -4.84
C MET A 206 -11.96 -5.76 -6.31
N ILE A 207 -10.66 -5.68 -6.57
CA ILE A 207 -10.11 -5.79 -7.93
C ILE A 207 -10.39 -7.19 -8.50
N LEU A 208 -10.19 -8.25 -7.72
CA LEU A 208 -10.44 -9.63 -8.15
C LEU A 208 -11.91 -9.82 -8.54
N VAL A 209 -12.83 -9.34 -7.71
CA VAL A 209 -14.28 -9.42 -8.01
C VAL A 209 -14.63 -8.62 -9.27
N SER A 210 -14.00 -7.45 -9.48
CA SER A 210 -14.19 -6.69 -10.72
C SER A 210 -13.76 -7.48 -11.95
N VAL A 211 -12.59 -8.12 -11.90
CA VAL A 211 -12.09 -8.96 -13.01
C VAL A 211 -12.99 -10.16 -13.26
N ILE A 212 -13.44 -10.84 -12.20
CA ILE A 212 -14.39 -11.97 -12.33
C ILE A 212 -15.71 -11.50 -12.97
N THR A 213 -16.20 -10.31 -12.57
CA THR A 213 -17.40 -9.72 -13.16
C THR A 213 -17.23 -9.49 -14.67
N LEU A 214 -16.09 -8.96 -15.11
CA LEU A 214 -15.78 -8.77 -16.52
C LEU A 214 -15.72 -10.11 -17.27
N ILE A 215 -15.14 -11.15 -16.69
CA ILE A 215 -15.09 -12.51 -17.27
C ILE A 215 -16.50 -13.06 -17.44
N MET A 216 -17.33 -12.97 -16.40
CA MET A 216 -18.70 -13.50 -16.45
C MET A 216 -19.57 -12.78 -17.49
N LEU A 217 -19.43 -11.45 -17.61
CA LEU A 217 -20.15 -10.69 -18.64
C LEU A 217 -19.67 -11.02 -20.04
N GLN A 218 -18.37 -11.29 -20.20
CA GLN A 218 -17.83 -11.72 -21.48
C GLN A 218 -18.38 -13.09 -21.90
N LEU A 219 -18.42 -14.06 -20.98
CA LEU A 219 -18.94 -15.40 -21.24
C LEU A 219 -20.47 -15.42 -21.58
N ASN A 220 -21.23 -14.48 -21.03
CA ASN A 220 -22.66 -14.36 -21.31
C ASN A 220 -22.95 -13.70 -22.65
N ASN A 221 -21.97 -13.08 -23.30
CA ASN A 221 -22.14 -12.47 -24.63
C ASN A 221 -21.81 -13.44 -25.80
N TYR A 222 -21.39 -14.65 -25.48
CA TYR A 222 -21.21 -15.78 -26.40
C TYR A 222 -22.27 -16.84 -26.19
#